data_d93fab45f2c91947d7cb76f1102532a4
#
_entry.id   d93fab45f2c91947d7cb76f1102532a4
#
_cell.length_a   1.000
_cell.length_b   1.000
_cell.length_c   1.000
_cell.angle_alpha   90.00
_cell.angle_beta   90.00
_cell.angle_gamma   90.00
#
_symmetry.space_group_name_H-M   'P 1'
#
loop_
_entity.id
_entity.type
_entity.pdbx_description
1 polymer ?
#
loop_
_entity_poly.entity_id
_entity_poly.type
_entity_poly.pdbx_seq_one_letter_code
_entity_poly.pdbx_strand_id
1 'polypeptide(L)'
;MSHALRAFFHVDLSPSIYVDSASQGNFTLPALKHAARLAAYFAATIFIGGLLAPPLFWAGQWLTARGLFPFLANSDFERFFHRAVLFAAVALLWPLLRLSGVRSTDDLGLAPNSLWRRDLLAGFLLSTIPLLCCGALFIAFHIYSLRHVIAWTAIGKIVAASIAVSPIEEIFFRGVGLGLLLKTSYQYLAILTTSAIFSIVHFLKAPEHTSTIVTWTSGLNSIAHSFSQFADPILLGSAFITLFVLGLILADARVLTCSLWLPIGLHAGWIFAAGAFNRVAHRGILDLPWLGPNLLVGIVPLGIAGLTWLIMRNWLKYGAPGKL
;
A
#
# COMPACT_ATOMS: atom_id res chain seq x y z
N MET A 1 28.22 6.11 5.14
CA MET A 1 26.75 6.22 5.42
C MET A 1 26.62 7.02 6.72
N SER A 2 26.03 8.23 6.64
CA SER A 2 26.15 9.26 7.67
C SER A 2 25.46 8.91 8.99
N HIS A 3 26.03 9.43 10.09
CA HIS A 3 25.49 9.34 11.47
C HIS A 3 23.99 9.74 11.58
N ALA A 4 23.49 10.58 10.68
CA ALA A 4 22.11 11.03 10.65
C ALA A 4 21.07 9.90 10.40
N LEU A 5 21.40 8.92 9.54
CA LEU A 5 20.51 7.76 9.29
C LEU A 5 20.46 6.81 10.49
N ARG A 6 21.54 6.69 11.26
CA ARG A 6 21.55 5.87 12.49
C ARG A 6 20.73 6.49 13.61
N ALA A 7 20.75 7.82 13.77
CA ALA A 7 19.96 8.52 14.78
C ALA A 7 18.45 8.42 14.52
N PHE A 8 18.04 8.31 13.24
CA PHE A 8 16.64 8.23 12.83
C PHE A 8 15.97 6.89 13.24
N PHE A 9 16.77 5.81 13.37
CA PHE A 9 16.27 4.46 13.67
C PHE A 9 16.71 3.93 15.05
N HIS A 10 17.33 4.76 15.90
CA HIS A 10 17.70 4.33 17.26
C HIS A 10 16.46 4.29 18.15
N VAL A 11 15.88 3.10 18.27
CA VAL A 11 14.95 2.73 19.32
C VAL A 11 15.62 1.66 20.15
N ASP A 12 15.75 1.88 21.45
CA ASP A 12 16.09 0.83 22.42
C ASP A 12 14.98 -0.23 22.38
N LEU A 13 15.22 -1.28 21.62
CA LEU A 13 14.32 -2.43 21.53
C LEU A 13 14.73 -3.41 22.63
N SER A 14 13.76 -3.85 23.40
CA SER A 14 13.93 -4.94 24.36
C SER A 14 14.57 -6.19 23.69
N PRO A 15 15.41 -6.97 24.40
CA PRO A 15 16.34 -7.95 23.81
C PRO A 15 15.73 -9.19 23.15
N SER A 16 14.42 -9.30 22.99
CA SER A 16 13.76 -10.55 22.57
C SER A 16 13.67 -10.79 21.06
N ILE A 17 14.14 -9.86 20.20
CA ILE A 17 14.16 -10.02 18.73
C ILE A 17 15.57 -9.81 18.15
N TYR A 18 16.61 -9.94 18.99
CA TYR A 18 17.99 -9.86 18.53
C TYR A 18 18.37 -11.17 17.82
N VAL A 19 18.44 -11.13 16.50
CA VAL A 19 19.27 -12.05 15.73
C VAL A 19 20.71 -11.70 16.09
N ASP A 20 21.41 -12.70 16.62
CA ASP A 20 22.79 -12.66 17.10
C ASP A 20 23.67 -11.79 16.18
N SER A 21 24.30 -10.77 16.76
CA SER A 21 25.14 -9.78 16.06
C SER A 21 26.45 -10.37 15.46
N ALA A 22 26.65 -11.68 15.57
CA ALA A 22 27.84 -12.39 15.07
C ALA A 22 27.82 -12.71 13.58
N SER A 23 26.71 -12.49 12.84
CA SER A 23 26.62 -12.71 11.39
C SER A 23 26.74 -11.44 10.54
N GLN A 24 27.35 -10.39 11.07
CA GLN A 24 27.54 -9.12 10.38
C GLN A 24 28.57 -9.26 9.27
N GLY A 25 28.14 -9.32 8.02
CA GLY A 25 29.07 -9.08 6.91
C GLY A 25 28.72 -9.59 5.53
N ASN A 26 27.90 -10.60 5.37
CA ASN A 26 27.58 -11.11 4.03
C ASN A 26 26.07 -11.24 3.83
N PHE A 27 25.58 -10.84 2.65
CA PHE A 27 24.25 -11.21 2.16
C PHE A 27 24.18 -12.73 2.22
N THR A 28 23.50 -13.27 3.22
CA THR A 28 23.48 -14.72 3.43
C THR A 28 22.66 -15.39 2.33
N LEU A 29 23.07 -16.57 1.89
CA LEU A 29 22.32 -17.42 0.92
C LEU A 29 20.81 -17.48 1.21
N PRO A 30 20.35 -17.54 2.48
CA PRO A 30 18.92 -17.48 2.82
C PRO A 30 18.24 -16.15 2.44
N ALA A 31 18.90 -15.00 2.61
CA ALA A 31 18.35 -13.69 2.24
C ALA A 31 18.07 -13.59 0.74
N LEU A 32 19.04 -14.06 -0.07
CA LEU A 32 18.91 -14.10 -1.53
C LEU A 32 17.74 -15.01 -1.96
N LYS A 33 17.56 -16.16 -1.30
CA LYS A 33 16.43 -17.08 -1.57
C LYS A 33 15.08 -16.43 -1.29
N HIS A 34 14.93 -15.68 -0.18
CA HIS A 34 13.68 -15.00 0.13
C HIS A 34 13.41 -13.83 -0.82
N ALA A 35 14.41 -13.04 -1.15
CA ALA A 35 14.30 -11.99 -2.16
C ALA A 35 13.91 -12.56 -3.54
N ALA A 36 14.53 -13.66 -3.97
CA ALA A 36 14.20 -14.34 -5.22
C ALA A 36 12.76 -14.90 -5.22
N ARG A 37 12.28 -15.46 -4.10
CA ARG A 37 10.89 -15.92 -3.96
C ARG A 37 9.89 -14.78 -4.08
N LEU A 38 10.17 -13.63 -3.45
CA LEU A 38 9.34 -12.44 -3.56
C LEU A 38 9.33 -11.90 -4.99
N ALA A 39 10.49 -11.79 -5.63
CA ALA A 39 10.60 -11.37 -7.03
C ALA A 39 9.84 -12.32 -7.98
N ALA A 40 10.01 -13.63 -7.80
CA ALA A 40 9.30 -14.65 -8.57
C ALA A 40 7.79 -14.56 -8.36
N TYR A 41 7.34 -14.33 -7.13
CA TYR A 41 5.93 -14.10 -6.83
C TYR A 41 5.36 -12.88 -7.56
N PHE A 42 6.04 -11.73 -7.51
CA PHE A 42 5.60 -10.53 -8.23
C PHE A 42 5.54 -10.77 -9.74
N ALA A 43 6.59 -11.34 -10.31
CA ALA A 43 6.64 -11.64 -11.73
C ALA A 43 5.51 -12.61 -12.15
N ALA A 44 5.31 -13.68 -11.39
CA ALA A 44 4.25 -14.65 -11.64
C ALA A 44 2.85 -14.03 -11.48
N THR A 45 2.64 -13.18 -10.47
CA THR A 45 1.37 -12.48 -10.24
C THR A 45 0.99 -11.60 -11.43
N ILE A 46 1.92 -10.78 -11.90
CA ILE A 46 1.70 -9.86 -13.02
C ILE A 46 1.48 -10.67 -14.31
N PHE A 47 2.31 -11.67 -14.57
CA PHE A 47 2.24 -12.47 -15.79
C PHE A 47 0.95 -13.31 -15.86
N ILE A 48 0.63 -14.06 -14.78
CA ILE A 48 -0.61 -14.86 -14.70
C ILE A 48 -1.84 -13.96 -14.73
N GLY A 49 -1.82 -12.82 -14.03
CA GLY A 49 -2.89 -11.83 -14.08
C GLY A 49 -3.11 -11.30 -15.49
N GLY A 50 -2.03 -10.99 -16.22
CA GLY A 50 -2.10 -10.60 -17.63
C GLY A 50 -2.72 -11.65 -18.53
N LEU A 51 -2.36 -12.94 -18.34
CA LEU A 51 -2.94 -14.03 -19.11
C LEU A 51 -4.41 -14.32 -18.76
N LEU A 52 -4.81 -14.10 -17.51
CA LEU A 52 -6.20 -14.29 -17.05
C LEU A 52 -7.13 -13.14 -17.43
N ALA A 53 -6.62 -11.95 -17.68
CA ALA A 53 -7.45 -10.77 -17.95
C ALA A 53 -8.35 -10.91 -19.18
N PRO A 54 -7.87 -11.36 -20.38
CA PRO A 54 -8.73 -11.53 -21.55
C PRO A 54 -9.89 -12.51 -21.35
N PRO A 55 -9.68 -13.75 -20.86
CA PRO A 55 -10.79 -14.68 -20.63
C PRO A 55 -11.79 -14.18 -19.59
N LEU A 56 -11.32 -13.46 -18.54
CA LEU A 56 -12.22 -12.86 -17.57
C LEU A 56 -13.06 -11.73 -18.20
N PHE A 57 -12.47 -10.91 -19.08
CA PHE A 57 -13.18 -9.88 -19.81
C PHE A 57 -14.27 -10.49 -20.70
N TRP A 58 -13.95 -11.49 -21.52
CA TRP A 58 -14.92 -12.14 -22.40
C TRP A 58 -16.02 -12.86 -21.60
N ALA A 59 -15.68 -13.51 -20.49
CA ALA A 59 -16.67 -14.09 -19.59
C ALA A 59 -17.61 -13.02 -19.01
N GLY A 60 -17.08 -11.87 -18.61
CA GLY A 60 -17.87 -10.74 -18.14
C GLY A 60 -18.82 -10.21 -19.19
N GLN A 61 -18.35 -10.01 -20.45
CA GLN A 61 -19.18 -9.58 -21.56
C GLN A 61 -20.27 -10.61 -21.90
N TRP A 62 -19.95 -11.90 -21.90
CA TRP A 62 -20.89 -12.97 -22.13
C TRP A 62 -21.99 -13.05 -21.06
N LEU A 63 -21.64 -12.86 -19.78
CA LEU A 63 -22.60 -12.79 -18.67
C LEU A 63 -23.54 -11.58 -18.82
N THR A 64 -22.98 -10.43 -19.17
CA THR A 64 -23.74 -9.21 -19.40
C THR A 64 -24.73 -9.34 -20.56
N ALA A 65 -24.31 -9.96 -21.66
CA ALA A 65 -25.17 -10.22 -22.82
C ALA A 65 -26.38 -11.12 -22.49
N ARG A 66 -26.30 -11.88 -21.38
CA ARG A 66 -27.40 -12.69 -20.82
C ARG A 66 -28.22 -11.99 -19.76
N GLY A 67 -28.00 -10.67 -19.55
CA GLY A 67 -28.68 -9.90 -18.52
C GLY A 67 -28.14 -10.13 -17.09
N LEU A 68 -27.04 -10.92 -16.94
CA LEU A 68 -26.37 -11.13 -15.68
C LEU A 68 -25.30 -10.05 -15.48
N PHE A 69 -25.20 -9.51 -14.25
CA PHE A 69 -24.20 -8.50 -13.89
C PHE A 69 -24.13 -7.28 -14.83
N PRO A 70 -25.24 -6.54 -15.05
CA PRO A 70 -25.31 -5.43 -16.01
C PRO A 70 -24.29 -4.30 -15.72
N PHE A 71 -23.77 -4.20 -14.49
CA PHE A 71 -22.74 -3.26 -14.10
C PHE A 71 -21.37 -3.52 -14.77
N LEU A 72 -21.16 -4.69 -15.37
CA LEU A 72 -19.94 -5.02 -16.13
C LEU A 72 -20.00 -4.52 -17.58
N ALA A 73 -21.18 -4.17 -18.11
CA ALA A 73 -21.37 -3.79 -19.51
C ALA A 73 -20.43 -2.65 -19.97
N ASN A 74 -20.24 -1.65 -19.12
CA ASN A 74 -19.42 -0.47 -19.38
C ASN A 74 -18.06 -0.54 -18.67
N SER A 75 -17.55 -1.75 -18.37
CA SER A 75 -16.27 -1.91 -17.73
C SER A 75 -15.17 -2.09 -18.74
N ASP A 76 -14.18 -1.19 -18.72
CA ASP A 76 -12.99 -1.26 -19.56
C ASP A 76 -12.18 -2.52 -19.29
N PHE A 77 -11.37 -2.94 -20.27
CA PHE A 77 -10.49 -4.10 -20.15
C PHE A 77 -9.52 -3.99 -18.97
N GLU A 78 -8.99 -2.80 -18.71
CA GLU A 78 -8.02 -2.52 -17.65
C GLU A 78 -8.59 -2.82 -16.25
N ARG A 79 -9.89 -2.69 -16.05
CA ARG A 79 -10.55 -3.10 -14.79
C ARG A 79 -10.49 -4.62 -14.59
N PHE A 80 -10.65 -5.37 -15.66
CA PHE A 80 -10.49 -6.84 -15.60
C PHE A 80 -9.02 -7.21 -15.39
N PHE A 81 -8.10 -6.51 -16.07
CA PHE A 81 -6.67 -6.72 -15.88
C PHE A 81 -6.25 -6.51 -14.41
N HIS A 82 -6.61 -5.39 -13.79
CA HIS A 82 -6.27 -5.14 -12.39
C HIS A 82 -6.88 -6.18 -11.42
N ARG A 83 -8.10 -6.63 -11.70
CA ARG A 83 -8.75 -7.68 -10.89
C ARG A 83 -8.13 -9.04 -11.10
N ALA A 84 -7.74 -9.36 -12.33
CA ALA A 84 -7.02 -10.58 -12.65
C ALA A 84 -5.66 -10.65 -11.93
N VAL A 85 -4.92 -9.54 -11.92
CA VAL A 85 -3.66 -9.42 -11.17
C VAL A 85 -3.91 -9.57 -9.66
N LEU A 86 -4.94 -8.93 -9.11
CA LEU A 86 -5.30 -9.09 -7.69
C LEU A 86 -5.70 -10.53 -7.36
N PHE A 87 -6.49 -11.18 -8.22
CA PHE A 87 -6.85 -12.58 -8.06
C PHE A 87 -5.63 -13.50 -8.09
N ALA A 88 -4.73 -13.29 -9.06
CA ALA A 88 -3.48 -14.03 -9.14
C ALA A 88 -2.61 -13.80 -7.89
N ALA A 89 -2.54 -12.54 -7.38
CA ALA A 89 -1.83 -12.22 -6.16
C ALA A 89 -2.34 -13.01 -4.96
N VAL A 90 -3.65 -13.02 -4.75
CA VAL A 90 -4.28 -13.76 -3.64
C VAL A 90 -4.07 -15.28 -3.79
N ALA A 91 -4.26 -15.81 -5.01
CA ALA A 91 -4.09 -17.24 -5.26
C ALA A 91 -2.65 -17.71 -5.05
N LEU A 92 -1.67 -16.92 -5.51
CA LEU A 92 -0.25 -17.23 -5.36
C LEU A 92 0.30 -16.92 -3.95
N LEU A 93 -0.42 -16.16 -3.14
CA LEU A 93 -0.03 -15.85 -1.77
C LEU A 93 0.08 -17.13 -0.93
N TRP A 94 -0.86 -18.06 -1.09
CA TRP A 94 -0.84 -19.30 -0.33
C TRP A 94 0.42 -20.16 -0.59
N PRO A 95 0.83 -20.49 -1.85
CA PRO A 95 2.09 -21.19 -2.08
C PRO A 95 3.31 -20.38 -1.60
N LEU A 96 3.31 -19.06 -1.74
CA LEU A 96 4.39 -18.21 -1.19
C LEU A 96 4.53 -18.38 0.32
N LEU A 97 3.42 -18.32 1.07
CA LEU A 97 3.40 -18.53 2.53
C LEU A 97 3.97 -19.89 2.91
N ARG A 98 3.51 -20.94 2.22
CA ARG A 98 4.01 -22.32 2.44
C ARG A 98 5.51 -22.45 2.18
N LEU A 99 5.99 -21.96 1.04
CA LEU A 99 7.41 -21.98 0.67
C LEU A 99 8.28 -21.13 1.60
N SER A 100 7.69 -20.14 2.26
CA SER A 100 8.38 -19.24 3.18
C SER A 100 8.34 -19.71 4.64
N GLY A 101 7.71 -20.86 4.91
CA GLY A 101 7.64 -21.44 6.24
C GLY A 101 6.68 -20.73 7.18
N VAL A 102 5.75 -19.90 6.65
CA VAL A 102 4.67 -19.28 7.42
C VAL A 102 3.62 -20.35 7.72
N ARG A 103 3.35 -20.61 9.00
CA ARG A 103 2.45 -21.68 9.45
C ARG A 103 1.22 -21.16 10.19
N SER A 104 1.30 -19.96 10.76
CA SER A 104 0.24 -19.37 11.56
C SER A 104 0.04 -17.89 11.24
N THR A 105 -1.09 -17.33 11.67
CA THR A 105 -1.38 -15.89 11.60
C THR A 105 -0.41 -15.08 12.47
N ASP A 106 0.14 -15.70 13.51
CA ASP A 106 1.10 -15.08 14.41
C ASP A 106 2.43 -14.78 13.71
N ASP A 107 2.86 -15.67 12.80
CA ASP A 107 4.04 -15.46 11.95
C ASP A 107 3.92 -14.21 11.07
N LEU A 108 2.68 -13.80 10.76
CA LEU A 108 2.36 -12.59 9.99
C LEU A 108 2.18 -11.35 10.87
N GLY A 109 2.12 -11.50 12.19
CA GLY A 109 1.82 -10.42 13.13
C GLY A 109 0.32 -10.07 13.21
N LEU A 110 -0.55 -11.03 12.88
CA LEU A 110 -2.00 -10.94 13.03
C LEU A 110 -2.52 -11.58 14.32
N ALA A 111 -1.61 -12.00 15.21
CA ALA A 111 -2.01 -12.52 16.52
C ALA A 111 -3.00 -11.55 17.20
N PRO A 112 -4.14 -12.05 17.69
CA PRO A 112 -5.03 -11.25 18.50
C PRO A 112 -4.30 -10.89 19.81
N ASN A 113 -3.89 -9.63 19.94
CA ASN A 113 -3.43 -9.08 21.22
C ASN A 113 -4.59 -8.32 21.89
N SER A 114 -4.52 -8.09 23.18
CA SER A 114 -5.57 -7.39 23.94
C SER A 114 -5.83 -5.96 23.43
N LEU A 115 -4.90 -5.39 22.68
CA LEU A 115 -4.91 -4.01 22.20
C LEU A 115 -5.22 -3.87 20.70
N TRP A 116 -5.53 -4.96 19.98
CA TRP A 116 -5.68 -4.94 18.53
C TRP A 116 -6.73 -3.92 18.03
N ARG A 117 -7.87 -3.81 18.74
CA ARG A 117 -8.93 -2.84 18.39
C ARG A 117 -8.45 -1.40 18.59
N ARG A 118 -7.73 -1.16 19.69
CA ARG A 118 -7.14 0.14 20.00
C ARG A 118 -6.13 0.55 18.92
N ASP A 119 -5.24 -0.36 18.57
CA ASP A 119 -4.18 -0.10 17.60
C ASP A 119 -4.76 0.12 16.19
N LEU A 120 -5.75 -0.67 15.79
CA LEU A 120 -6.46 -0.50 14.51
C LEU A 120 -7.17 0.86 14.46
N LEU A 121 -7.95 1.20 15.50
CA LEU A 121 -8.67 2.47 15.56
C LEU A 121 -7.72 3.67 15.67
N ALA A 122 -6.68 3.56 16.50
CA ALA A 122 -5.68 4.61 16.61
C ALA A 122 -4.98 4.85 15.27
N GLY A 123 -4.55 3.80 14.57
CA GLY A 123 -3.95 3.92 13.24
C GLY A 123 -4.89 4.63 12.26
N PHE A 124 -6.15 4.23 12.22
CA PHE A 124 -7.15 4.86 11.37
C PHE A 124 -7.33 6.35 11.68
N LEU A 125 -7.44 6.73 12.94
CA LEU A 125 -7.62 8.12 13.34
C LEU A 125 -6.34 8.95 13.14
N LEU A 126 -5.17 8.40 13.47
CA LEU A 126 -3.88 9.07 13.33
C LEU A 126 -3.54 9.43 11.87
N SER A 127 -4.05 8.66 10.90
CA SER A 127 -3.85 8.95 9.47
C SER A 127 -5.00 9.78 8.88
N THR A 128 -6.24 9.52 9.29
CA THR A 128 -7.42 10.21 8.77
C THR A 128 -7.50 11.66 9.22
N ILE A 129 -7.32 11.91 10.52
CA ILE A 129 -7.54 13.26 11.09
C ILE A 129 -6.56 14.29 10.51
N PRO A 130 -5.22 14.08 10.51
CA PRO A 130 -4.31 15.07 9.95
C PRO A 130 -4.56 15.34 8.46
N LEU A 131 -4.89 14.30 7.69
CA LEU A 131 -5.14 14.43 6.26
C LEU A 131 -6.43 15.21 5.97
N LEU A 132 -7.52 14.94 6.69
CA LEU A 132 -8.78 15.68 6.55
C LEU A 132 -8.67 17.11 7.09
N CYS A 133 -7.93 17.34 8.16
CA CYS A 133 -7.63 18.69 8.64
C CYS A 133 -6.88 19.51 7.58
N CYS A 134 -5.87 18.91 6.95
CA CYS A 134 -5.17 19.53 5.82
C CYS A 134 -6.13 19.83 4.66
N GLY A 135 -6.99 18.88 4.29
CA GLY A 135 -8.02 19.07 3.27
C GLY A 135 -8.98 20.23 3.61
N ALA A 136 -9.41 20.34 4.87
CA ALA A 136 -10.26 21.44 5.33
C ALA A 136 -9.54 22.80 5.23
N LEU A 137 -8.24 22.87 5.59
CA LEU A 137 -7.43 24.07 5.40
C LEU A 137 -7.32 24.43 3.90
N PHE A 138 -7.14 23.45 3.02
CA PHE A 138 -7.11 23.71 1.58
C PHE A 138 -8.42 24.26 1.03
N ILE A 139 -9.55 23.87 1.60
CA ILE A 139 -10.85 24.46 1.26
C ILE A 139 -10.92 25.91 1.79
N ALA A 140 -10.51 26.14 3.04
CA ALA A 140 -10.50 27.48 3.67
C ALA A 140 -9.60 28.47 2.91
N PHE A 141 -8.48 28.02 2.35
CA PHE A 141 -7.57 28.82 1.52
C PHE A 141 -7.93 28.83 0.03
N HIS A 142 -9.11 28.33 -0.37
CA HIS A 142 -9.58 28.26 -1.75
C HIS A 142 -8.67 27.48 -2.71
N ILE A 143 -7.79 26.62 -2.19
CA ILE A 143 -6.96 25.71 -2.99
C ILE A 143 -7.80 24.56 -3.53
N TYR A 144 -8.78 24.11 -2.74
CA TYR A 144 -9.82 23.17 -3.14
C TYR A 144 -11.19 23.84 -3.03
N SER A 145 -12.10 23.44 -3.91
CA SER A 145 -13.50 23.83 -3.89
C SER A 145 -14.40 22.63 -3.65
N LEU A 146 -15.47 22.83 -2.88
CA LEU A 146 -16.46 21.79 -2.65
C LEU A 146 -17.21 21.46 -3.93
N ARG A 147 -17.54 20.19 -4.12
CA ARG A 147 -18.40 19.75 -5.22
C ARG A 147 -19.85 20.06 -4.91
N HIS A 148 -20.61 20.54 -5.90
CA HIS A 148 -22.03 20.83 -5.75
C HIS A 148 -22.87 19.56 -5.49
N VAL A 149 -22.43 18.42 -6.03
CA VAL A 149 -23.11 17.12 -5.87
C VAL A 149 -22.13 16.11 -5.31
N ILE A 150 -22.50 15.52 -4.17
CA ILE A 150 -21.72 14.46 -3.51
C ILE A 150 -22.36 13.11 -3.82
N ALA A 151 -21.59 12.24 -4.47
CA ALA A 151 -22.00 10.87 -4.73
C ALA A 151 -21.77 9.98 -3.49
N TRP A 152 -22.75 9.92 -2.60
CA TRP A 152 -22.68 9.14 -1.34
C TRP A 152 -22.39 7.66 -1.56
N THR A 153 -22.92 7.08 -2.65
CA THR A 153 -22.61 5.68 -3.04
C THR A 153 -21.13 5.48 -3.35
N ALA A 154 -20.45 6.50 -3.88
CA ALA A 154 -19.02 6.44 -4.11
C ALA A 154 -18.22 6.49 -2.80
N ILE A 155 -18.69 7.23 -1.79
CA ILE A 155 -18.09 7.22 -0.45
C ILE A 155 -18.22 5.84 0.19
N GLY A 156 -19.40 5.20 0.08
CA GLY A 156 -19.61 3.81 0.54
C GLY A 156 -18.63 2.82 -0.11
N LYS A 157 -18.36 2.96 -1.42
CA LYS A 157 -17.34 2.15 -2.11
C LYS A 157 -15.93 2.40 -1.58
N ILE A 158 -15.59 3.64 -1.18
CA ILE A 158 -14.28 3.96 -0.60
C ILE A 158 -14.14 3.33 0.79
N VAL A 159 -15.19 3.38 1.61
CA VAL A 159 -15.20 2.69 2.92
C VAL A 159 -14.96 1.19 2.71
N ALA A 160 -15.70 0.55 1.82
CA ALA A 160 -15.52 -0.87 1.52
C ALA A 160 -14.10 -1.17 1.00
N ALA A 161 -13.56 -0.32 0.12
CA ALA A 161 -12.20 -0.46 -0.39
C ALA A 161 -11.15 -0.31 0.73
N SER A 162 -11.28 0.68 1.63
CA SER A 162 -10.33 0.87 2.73
C SER A 162 -10.31 -0.32 3.69
N ILE A 163 -11.48 -0.93 3.95
CA ILE A 163 -11.60 -2.12 4.80
C ILE A 163 -11.03 -3.37 4.11
N ALA A 164 -11.18 -3.51 2.79
CA ALA A 164 -10.75 -4.71 2.08
C ALA A 164 -9.26 -4.64 1.64
N VAL A 165 -8.83 -3.50 1.09
CA VAL A 165 -7.50 -3.36 0.48
C VAL A 165 -6.41 -3.29 1.53
N SER A 166 -6.58 -2.48 2.58
CA SER A 166 -5.52 -2.28 3.57
C SER A 166 -5.09 -3.56 4.29
N PRO A 167 -5.98 -4.47 4.75
CA PRO A 167 -5.53 -5.73 5.33
C PRO A 167 -4.78 -6.62 4.32
N ILE A 168 -5.27 -6.70 3.08
CA ILE A 168 -4.64 -7.54 2.04
C ILE A 168 -3.22 -7.05 1.77
N GLU A 169 -3.05 -5.73 1.57
CA GLU A 169 -1.74 -5.16 1.27
C GLU A 169 -0.79 -5.22 2.48
N GLU A 170 -1.28 -4.96 3.70
CA GLU A 170 -0.42 -5.02 4.89
C GLU A 170 -0.01 -6.45 5.23
N ILE A 171 -0.89 -7.44 5.06
CA ILE A 171 -0.52 -8.86 5.19
C ILE A 171 0.59 -9.19 4.20
N PHE A 172 0.45 -8.73 2.96
CA PHE A 172 1.42 -9.03 1.93
C PHE A 172 2.76 -8.30 2.15
N PHE A 173 2.74 -6.96 2.26
CA PHE A 173 3.97 -6.18 2.35
C PHE A 173 4.63 -6.26 3.72
N ARG A 174 3.87 -6.16 4.82
CA ARG A 174 4.42 -6.08 6.19
C ARG A 174 4.38 -7.42 6.92
N GLY A 175 3.39 -8.24 6.63
CA GLY A 175 3.34 -9.62 7.16
C GLY A 175 4.37 -10.50 6.48
N VAL A 176 4.27 -10.68 5.16
CA VAL A 176 5.12 -11.59 4.40
C VAL A 176 6.43 -10.93 3.99
N GLY A 177 6.37 -9.85 3.22
CA GLY A 177 7.54 -9.20 2.63
C GLY A 177 8.55 -8.74 3.69
N LEU A 178 8.12 -7.85 4.56
CA LEU A 178 8.95 -7.33 5.65
C LEU A 178 9.33 -8.46 6.63
N GLY A 179 8.36 -9.31 7.02
CA GLY A 179 8.61 -10.41 7.96
C GLY A 179 9.68 -11.39 7.48
N LEU A 180 9.73 -11.70 6.18
CA LEU A 180 10.77 -12.55 5.60
C LEU A 180 12.14 -11.85 5.54
N LEU A 181 12.16 -10.58 5.17
CA LEU A 181 13.41 -9.83 5.08
C LEU A 181 14.00 -9.55 6.47
N LEU A 182 13.18 -9.32 7.50
CA LEU A 182 13.66 -9.15 8.88
C LEU A 182 14.38 -10.39 9.42
N LYS A 183 14.04 -11.59 8.93
CA LYS A 183 14.73 -12.83 9.34
C LYS A 183 16.13 -12.97 8.75
N THR A 184 16.46 -12.24 7.70
CA THR A 184 17.64 -12.50 6.86
C THR A 184 18.47 -11.28 6.51
N SER A 185 18.03 -10.07 6.87
CA SER A 185 18.71 -8.83 6.56
C SER A 185 18.67 -7.83 7.71
N TYR A 186 19.47 -6.78 7.61
CA TYR A 186 19.38 -5.67 8.57
C TYR A 186 17.99 -5.03 8.53
N GLN A 187 17.45 -4.70 9.68
CA GLN A 187 16.11 -4.12 9.83
C GLN A 187 15.88 -2.92 8.90
N TYR A 188 16.85 -2.00 8.81
CA TYR A 188 16.73 -0.83 7.94
C TYR A 188 16.67 -1.21 6.45
N LEU A 189 17.44 -2.22 6.02
CA LEU A 189 17.39 -2.72 4.63
C LEU A 189 16.05 -3.38 4.34
N ALA A 190 15.51 -4.17 5.27
CA ALA A 190 14.21 -4.79 5.14
C ALA A 190 13.11 -3.72 4.99
N ILE A 191 13.12 -2.69 5.83
CA ILE A 191 12.19 -1.55 5.77
C ILE A 191 12.32 -0.80 4.45
N LEU A 192 13.52 -0.41 4.05
CA LEU A 192 13.76 0.33 2.81
C LEU A 192 13.33 -0.48 1.58
N THR A 193 13.71 -1.76 1.53
CA THR A 193 13.40 -2.64 0.39
C THR A 193 11.90 -2.86 0.25
N THR A 194 11.20 -3.18 1.34
CA THR A 194 9.74 -3.40 1.28
C THR A 194 8.97 -2.13 0.95
N SER A 195 9.44 -0.96 1.44
CA SER A 195 8.84 0.34 1.12
C SER A 195 9.07 0.73 -0.34
N ALA A 196 10.25 0.45 -0.89
CA ALA A 196 10.54 0.65 -2.31
C ALA A 196 9.66 -0.24 -3.20
N ILE A 197 9.55 -1.54 -2.87
CA ILE A 197 8.68 -2.47 -3.60
C ILE A 197 7.22 -2.01 -3.52
N PHE A 198 6.73 -1.62 -2.34
CA PHE A 198 5.39 -1.08 -2.15
C PHE A 198 5.14 0.12 -3.08
N SER A 199 6.07 1.07 -3.13
CA SER A 199 5.97 2.23 -3.99
C SER A 199 5.96 1.85 -5.48
N ILE A 200 6.90 1.00 -5.94
CA ILE A 200 6.98 0.54 -7.32
C ILE A 200 5.69 -0.13 -7.78
N VAL A 201 5.13 -1.05 -6.96
CA VAL A 201 3.91 -1.79 -7.31
C VAL A 201 2.73 -0.87 -7.51
N HIS A 202 2.63 0.24 -6.77
CA HIS A 202 1.57 1.22 -6.95
C HIS A 202 1.66 1.99 -8.29
N PHE A 203 2.83 2.02 -8.91
CA PHE A 203 3.04 2.59 -10.24
C PHE A 203 2.76 1.60 -11.38
N LEU A 204 2.70 0.30 -11.11
CA LEU A 204 2.37 -0.72 -12.12
C LEU A 204 0.86 -0.77 -12.37
N LYS A 205 0.29 0.38 -12.74
CA LYS A 205 -1.12 0.52 -13.05
C LYS A 205 -1.29 0.86 -14.53
N ALA A 206 -1.88 -0.05 -15.28
CA ALA A 206 -2.20 0.22 -16.69
C ALA A 206 -3.15 1.42 -16.80
N PRO A 207 -2.87 2.39 -17.70
CA PRO A 207 -3.76 3.50 -17.94
C PRO A 207 -5.10 2.99 -18.50
N GLU A 208 -6.19 3.71 -18.24
CA GLU A 208 -7.52 3.38 -18.75
C GLU A 208 -7.54 3.58 -20.29
N HIS A 209 -8.36 2.78 -20.99
CA HIS A 209 -8.61 2.86 -22.45
C HIS A 209 -7.42 2.51 -23.37
N THR A 210 -6.55 1.57 -22.98
CA THR A 210 -5.42 1.15 -23.83
C THR A 210 -5.80 0.18 -24.94
N SER A 211 -6.96 -0.47 -24.87
CA SER A 211 -7.40 -1.50 -25.84
C SER A 211 -8.82 -1.25 -26.34
N THR A 212 -8.96 -0.96 -27.63
CA THR A 212 -10.27 -0.89 -28.30
C THR A 212 -10.82 -2.28 -28.65
N ILE A 213 -9.94 -3.23 -28.96
CA ILE A 213 -10.27 -4.63 -29.25
C ILE A 213 -9.47 -5.52 -28.33
N VAL A 214 -10.17 -6.37 -27.58
CA VAL A 214 -9.52 -7.30 -26.63
C VAL A 214 -9.11 -8.59 -27.35
N THR A 215 -7.81 -8.87 -27.33
CA THR A 215 -7.17 -10.08 -27.86
C THR A 215 -6.48 -10.85 -26.74
N TRP A 216 -5.97 -12.04 -27.03
CA TRP A 216 -5.18 -12.83 -26.06
C TRP A 216 -3.92 -12.10 -25.58
N THR A 217 -3.37 -11.19 -26.38
CA THR A 217 -2.18 -10.41 -26.03
C THR A 217 -2.50 -9.11 -25.28
N SER A 218 -3.77 -8.73 -25.13
CA SER A 218 -4.17 -7.46 -24.50
C SER A 218 -3.65 -7.35 -23.07
N GLY A 219 -3.63 -8.44 -22.30
CA GLY A 219 -3.06 -8.43 -20.96
C GLY A 219 -1.56 -8.15 -20.93
N LEU A 220 -0.79 -8.69 -21.88
CA LEU A 220 0.64 -8.40 -22.01
C LEU A 220 0.88 -6.94 -22.44
N ASN A 221 0.02 -6.42 -23.32
CA ASN A 221 0.05 -5.01 -23.71
C ASN A 221 -0.23 -4.11 -22.49
N SER A 222 -1.19 -4.46 -21.63
CA SER A 222 -1.46 -3.71 -20.40
C SER A 222 -0.27 -3.74 -19.45
N ILE A 223 0.47 -4.86 -19.35
CA ILE A 223 1.73 -4.91 -18.60
C ILE A 223 2.74 -3.90 -19.17
N ALA A 224 2.95 -3.90 -20.50
CA ALA A 224 3.88 -2.97 -21.12
C ALA A 224 3.47 -1.50 -20.90
N HIS A 225 2.17 -1.17 -21.04
CA HIS A 225 1.65 0.17 -20.79
C HIS A 225 1.68 0.58 -19.31
N SER A 226 1.69 -0.36 -18.37
CA SER A 226 1.85 -0.04 -16.95
C SER A 226 3.16 0.66 -16.64
N PHE A 227 4.19 0.45 -17.46
CA PHE A 227 5.47 1.14 -17.33
C PHE A 227 5.48 2.55 -17.93
N SER A 228 4.47 2.96 -18.70
CA SER A 228 4.41 4.31 -19.30
C SER A 228 4.36 5.43 -18.26
N GLN A 229 3.84 5.17 -17.07
CA GLN A 229 3.80 6.15 -15.99
C GLN A 229 5.20 6.55 -15.48
N PHE A 230 6.22 5.72 -15.72
CA PHE A 230 7.61 6.04 -15.39
C PHE A 230 8.23 7.08 -16.35
N ALA A 231 7.54 7.43 -17.42
CA ALA A 231 8.00 8.46 -18.39
C ALA A 231 7.79 9.90 -17.89
N ASP A 232 6.90 10.15 -16.90
CA ASP A 232 6.74 11.47 -16.29
C ASP A 232 7.59 11.58 -15.01
N PRO A 233 8.75 12.27 -15.05
CA PRO A 233 9.68 12.34 -13.94
C PRO A 233 9.12 13.13 -12.74
N ILE A 234 8.23 14.10 -12.97
CA ILE A 234 7.64 14.93 -11.89
C ILE A 234 6.60 14.13 -11.15
N LEU A 235 5.71 13.45 -11.89
CA LEU A 235 4.72 12.55 -11.32
C LEU A 235 5.39 11.39 -10.60
N LEU A 236 6.36 10.75 -11.26
CA LEU A 236 7.14 9.65 -10.69
C LEU A 236 7.82 10.09 -9.39
N GLY A 237 8.60 11.20 -9.44
CA GLY A 237 9.34 11.66 -8.27
C GLY A 237 8.42 11.97 -7.11
N SER A 238 7.39 12.78 -7.30
CA SER A 238 6.50 13.21 -6.22
C SER A 238 5.64 12.08 -5.66
N ALA A 239 5.03 11.26 -6.51
CA ALA A 239 4.16 10.17 -6.08
C ALA A 239 4.98 8.99 -5.52
N PHE A 240 6.11 8.63 -6.14
CA PHE A 240 6.99 7.59 -5.63
C PHE A 240 7.52 7.93 -4.24
N ILE A 241 8.03 9.16 -4.04
CA ILE A 241 8.56 9.58 -2.74
C ILE A 241 7.46 9.52 -1.67
N THR A 242 6.25 10.01 -1.99
CA THR A 242 5.15 9.97 -1.03
C THR A 242 4.78 8.53 -0.66
N LEU A 243 4.58 7.65 -1.64
CA LEU A 243 4.27 6.24 -1.39
C LEU A 243 5.40 5.52 -0.65
N PHE A 244 6.66 5.86 -0.98
CA PHE A 244 7.81 5.31 -0.28
C PHE A 244 7.83 5.71 1.19
N VAL A 245 7.56 6.99 1.51
CA VAL A 245 7.48 7.46 2.90
C VAL A 245 6.29 6.85 3.63
N LEU A 246 5.12 6.72 2.99
CA LEU A 246 4.00 5.97 3.56
C LEU A 246 4.40 4.52 3.84
N GLY A 247 5.14 3.92 2.90
CA GLY A 247 5.72 2.59 3.06
C GLY A 247 6.63 2.46 4.29
N LEU A 248 7.50 3.45 4.50
CA LEU A 248 8.39 3.52 5.67
C LEU A 248 7.60 3.62 6.98
N ILE A 249 6.57 4.48 7.02
CA ILE A 249 5.74 4.67 8.22
C ILE A 249 5.01 3.38 8.61
N LEU A 250 4.43 2.69 7.61
CA LEU A 250 3.74 1.42 7.84
C LEU A 250 4.70 0.31 8.29
N ALA A 251 5.91 0.27 7.72
CA ALA A 251 6.94 -0.68 8.14
C ALA A 251 7.46 -0.38 9.55
N ASP A 252 7.68 0.90 9.89
CA ASP A 252 8.07 1.35 11.22
C ASP A 252 6.98 0.99 12.26
N ALA A 253 5.71 1.25 11.96
CA ALA A 253 4.58 0.85 12.80
C ALA A 253 4.55 -0.66 13.06
N ARG A 254 4.79 -1.48 12.02
CA ARG A 254 4.87 -2.94 12.14
C ARG A 254 6.01 -3.39 13.02
N VAL A 255 7.19 -2.78 12.88
CA VAL A 255 8.36 -3.13 13.69
C VAL A 255 8.17 -2.72 15.15
N LEU A 256 7.66 -1.51 15.39
CA LEU A 256 7.47 -0.99 16.75
C LEU A 256 6.40 -1.75 17.55
N THR A 257 5.33 -2.21 16.88
CA THR A 257 4.22 -2.92 17.54
C THR A 257 4.32 -4.42 17.48
N CYS A 258 5.22 -4.97 16.66
CA CYS A 258 5.28 -6.40 16.31
C CYS A 258 3.93 -6.95 15.81
N SER A 259 3.05 -6.07 15.32
CA SER A 259 1.66 -6.36 14.94
C SER A 259 1.26 -5.64 13.66
N LEU A 260 0.31 -6.20 12.91
CA LEU A 260 -0.26 -5.57 11.71
C LEU A 260 -1.43 -4.64 12.00
N TRP A 261 -2.00 -4.64 13.20
CA TRP A 261 -3.23 -3.91 13.47
C TRP A 261 -3.08 -2.39 13.34
N LEU A 262 -1.97 -1.83 13.83
CA LEU A 262 -1.68 -0.40 13.67
C LEU A 262 -1.40 -0.03 12.20
N PRO A 263 -0.53 -0.73 11.45
CA PRO A 263 -0.34 -0.51 10.01
C PRO A 263 -1.63 -0.60 9.19
N ILE A 264 -2.48 -1.62 9.44
CA ILE A 264 -3.78 -1.76 8.76
C ILE A 264 -4.65 -0.54 9.03
N GLY A 265 -4.72 -0.07 10.27
CA GLY A 265 -5.46 1.14 10.61
C GLY A 265 -4.94 2.38 9.89
N LEU A 266 -3.63 2.63 9.93
CA LEU A 266 -2.99 3.75 9.24
C LEU A 266 -3.28 3.74 7.74
N HIS A 267 -3.12 2.59 7.11
CA HIS A 267 -3.35 2.42 5.67
C HIS A 267 -4.83 2.64 5.30
N ALA A 268 -5.74 2.03 6.05
CA ALA A 268 -7.18 2.21 5.86
C ALA A 268 -7.60 3.68 6.00
N GLY A 269 -7.04 4.39 6.98
CA GLY A 269 -7.32 5.79 7.20
C GLY A 269 -6.84 6.68 6.05
N TRP A 270 -5.66 6.45 5.48
CA TRP A 270 -5.19 7.18 4.30
C TRP A 270 -6.04 6.91 3.07
N ILE A 271 -6.39 5.64 2.77
CA ILE A 271 -7.28 5.30 1.65
C ILE A 271 -8.63 6.01 1.82
N PHE A 272 -9.21 5.91 3.03
CA PHE A 272 -10.49 6.53 3.33
C PHE A 272 -10.44 8.06 3.20
N ALA A 273 -9.51 8.71 3.89
CA ALA A 273 -9.44 10.16 3.93
C ALA A 273 -9.19 10.78 2.55
N ALA A 274 -8.20 10.27 1.81
CA ALA A 274 -7.90 10.77 0.47
C ALA A 274 -9.04 10.48 -0.51
N GLY A 275 -9.59 9.26 -0.48
CA GLY A 275 -10.68 8.87 -1.35
C GLY A 275 -11.95 9.66 -1.08
N ALA A 276 -12.37 9.78 0.19
CA ALA A 276 -13.56 10.53 0.58
C ALA A 276 -13.40 12.02 0.26
N PHE A 277 -12.25 12.63 0.57
CA PHE A 277 -11.98 14.01 0.27
C PHE A 277 -12.09 14.31 -1.24
N ASN A 278 -11.52 13.46 -2.10
CA ASN A 278 -11.62 13.62 -3.56
C ASN A 278 -13.05 13.51 -4.11
N ARG A 279 -13.98 12.92 -3.34
CA ARG A 279 -15.41 12.87 -3.71
C ARG A 279 -16.18 14.10 -3.24
N VAL A 280 -15.70 14.77 -2.20
CA VAL A 280 -16.33 15.96 -1.62
C VAL A 280 -15.76 17.25 -2.22
N ALA A 281 -14.49 17.26 -2.59
CA ALA A 281 -13.79 18.41 -3.10
C ALA A 281 -13.04 18.13 -4.39
N HIS A 282 -12.72 19.18 -5.15
CA HIS A 282 -11.86 19.14 -6.33
C HIS A 282 -10.79 20.22 -6.22
N ARG A 283 -9.62 19.92 -6.76
CA ARG A 283 -8.47 20.83 -6.75
C ARG A 283 -8.72 22.01 -7.70
N GLY A 284 -8.31 23.21 -7.26
CA GLY A 284 -8.43 24.45 -8.04
C GLY A 284 -7.11 24.99 -8.57
N ILE A 285 -6.17 25.35 -7.71
CA ILE A 285 -5.08 26.27 -8.05
C ILE A 285 -3.69 25.66 -8.03
N LEU A 286 -3.39 24.69 -7.14
CA LEU A 286 -2.04 24.14 -6.98
C LEU A 286 -1.83 22.87 -7.79
N ASP A 287 -0.66 22.81 -8.46
CA ASP A 287 -0.20 21.65 -9.21
C ASP A 287 1.06 21.02 -8.60
N LEU A 288 1.51 19.93 -9.20
CA LEU A 288 2.80 19.32 -8.87
C LEU A 288 3.94 20.33 -9.05
N PRO A 289 4.97 20.28 -8.22
CA PRO A 289 5.25 19.22 -7.21
C PRO A 289 4.55 19.42 -5.85
N TRP A 290 3.81 20.52 -5.64
CA TRP A 290 3.23 20.85 -4.34
C TRP A 290 2.08 19.94 -3.96
N LEU A 291 1.14 19.75 -4.92
CA LEU A 291 -0.07 18.98 -4.69
C LEU A 291 -0.45 18.22 -5.97
N GLY A 292 -0.55 16.91 -5.86
CA GLY A 292 -0.96 16.04 -6.95
C GLY A 292 -2.47 15.94 -7.13
N PRO A 293 -2.93 14.96 -7.91
CA PRO A 293 -4.36 14.77 -8.20
C PRO A 293 -5.19 14.39 -6.96
N ASN A 294 -4.54 14.03 -5.88
CA ASN A 294 -5.18 13.68 -4.60
C ASN A 294 -4.31 14.14 -3.41
N LEU A 295 -4.86 14.04 -2.19
CA LEU A 295 -4.18 14.42 -0.95
C LEU A 295 -3.03 13.47 -0.53
N LEU A 296 -2.65 12.51 -1.33
CA LEU A 296 -1.53 11.58 -1.05
C LEU A 296 -0.33 11.78 -1.98
N VAL A 297 -0.37 12.76 -2.88
CA VAL A 297 0.72 12.97 -3.86
C VAL A 297 1.18 14.42 -3.81
N GLY A 298 2.47 14.63 -3.59
CA GLY A 298 3.10 15.94 -3.59
C GLY A 298 3.83 16.28 -2.28
N ILE A 299 4.49 17.44 -2.25
CA ILE A 299 5.32 17.89 -1.11
C ILE A 299 4.47 18.11 0.15
N VAL A 300 3.28 18.70 0.00
CA VAL A 300 2.41 18.96 1.17
C VAL A 300 1.89 17.66 1.79
N PRO A 301 1.33 16.71 1.01
CA PRO A 301 1.02 15.37 1.52
C PRO A 301 2.20 14.66 2.19
N LEU A 302 3.41 14.82 1.66
CA LEU A 302 4.62 14.28 2.26
C LEU A 302 4.86 14.85 3.67
N GLY A 303 4.65 16.16 3.85
CA GLY A 303 4.72 16.81 5.17
C GLY A 303 3.67 16.26 6.14
N ILE A 304 2.44 16.02 5.66
CA ILE A 304 1.36 15.42 6.47
C ILE A 304 1.70 13.97 6.86
N ALA A 305 2.28 13.20 5.95
CA ALA A 305 2.76 11.85 6.26
C ALA A 305 3.84 11.89 7.36
N GLY A 306 4.80 12.82 7.27
CA GLY A 306 5.81 13.03 8.31
C GLY A 306 5.20 13.43 9.66
N LEU A 307 4.20 14.32 9.67
CA LEU A 307 3.45 14.67 10.87
C LEU A 307 2.72 13.46 11.46
N THR A 308 2.04 12.68 10.63
CA THR A 308 1.39 11.43 11.05
C THR A 308 2.38 10.49 11.72
N TRP A 309 3.56 10.33 11.14
CA TRP A 309 4.63 9.50 11.70
C TRP A 309 5.10 9.99 13.07
N LEU A 310 5.33 11.29 13.23
CA LEU A 310 5.72 11.89 14.52
C LEU A 310 4.65 11.68 15.59
N ILE A 311 3.37 11.92 15.25
CA ILE A 311 2.24 11.74 16.17
C ILE A 311 2.12 10.26 16.54
N MET A 312 2.24 9.34 15.58
CA MET A 312 2.21 7.90 15.82
C MET A 312 3.32 7.45 16.80
N ARG A 313 4.56 7.90 16.58
CA ARG A 313 5.68 7.57 17.48
C ARG A 313 5.47 8.12 18.89
N ASN A 314 5.00 9.35 19.01
CA ASN A 314 4.66 9.92 20.31
C ASN A 314 3.52 9.13 20.99
N TRP A 315 2.47 8.78 20.24
CA TRP A 315 1.37 7.97 20.75
C TRP A 315 1.85 6.59 21.26
N LEU A 316 2.73 5.93 20.52
CA LEU A 316 3.32 4.66 20.94
C LEU A 316 4.19 4.81 22.21
N LYS A 317 4.91 5.92 22.35
CA LYS A 317 5.78 6.19 23.51
C LYS A 317 4.98 6.41 24.79
N TYR A 318 3.88 7.14 24.71
CA TYR A 318 3.10 7.55 25.89
C TYR A 318 1.80 6.76 26.08
N GLY A 319 1.32 6.07 25.06
CA GLY A 319 0.07 5.33 25.08
C GLY A 319 0.19 3.83 25.38
N ALA A 320 1.40 3.30 25.60
CA ALA A 320 1.57 1.90 25.98
C ALA A 320 1.21 1.72 27.47
N PRO A 321 0.13 1.00 27.82
CA PRO A 321 -0.16 0.68 29.22
C PRO A 321 0.93 -0.27 29.74
N GLY A 322 1.74 0.18 30.70
CA GLY A 322 2.68 -0.67 31.42
C GLY A 322 4.16 -0.34 31.31
N LYS A 323 4.53 0.91 30.90
CA LYS A 323 5.89 1.45 31.10
C LYS A 323 5.82 2.66 32.04
N LEU A 324 5.43 2.42 33.28
CA LEU A 324 5.75 3.21 34.48
C LEU A 324 6.35 2.27 35.50
#